data_e5a7e45218e2c53252b9473b077c996f
#
_entry.id   e5a7e45218e2c53252b9473b077c996f
#
_cell.length_a   1.000
_cell.length_b   1.000
_cell.length_c   1.000
_cell.angle_alpha   90.00
_cell.angle_beta   90.00
_cell.angle_gamma   90.00
#
_symmetry.space_group_name_H-M   'P 1'
#
loop_
_entity.id
_entity.type
_entity.pdbx_description
1 polymer ?
#
loop_
_entity_poly.entity_id
_entity_poly.type
_entity_poly.pdbx_seq_one_letter_code
_entity_poly.pdbx_strand_id
1 'polypeptide(L)'
;MGSINKREEEAFEKSKNIRHLHNKILMEAFLAEMDGQTLSKISKRQILNYLFDIENWGLYEIELFGNFTIFFSPEENHQFVHLLRKKKNHFSSERRYIEIASKLLLNILLKDILLGSKYGDDILKEIEQLLKREGFYAEKMSAQFFKGILMIQRNQKKDGEKLCNKSIQFFYDFEENHKGKLYRQFLSEQLNHK
;
A
#
# COMPACT_ATOMS: atom_id res chain seq x y z
N MET A 1 -11.98 -6.19 -23.41
CA MET A 1 -11.51 -6.72 -22.09
C MET A 1 -11.61 -8.24 -21.97
N GLY A 2 -12.68 -8.91 -22.40
CA GLY A 2 -12.77 -10.37 -22.41
C GLY A 2 -11.66 -11.12 -23.18
N SER A 3 -11.04 -10.48 -24.19
CA SER A 3 -9.94 -11.07 -24.96
C SER A 3 -8.62 -11.19 -24.19
N ILE A 4 -8.31 -10.23 -23.28
CA ILE A 4 -7.06 -10.25 -22.50
C ILE A 4 -7.13 -11.33 -21.42
N ASN A 5 -8.27 -11.43 -20.74
CA ASN A 5 -8.50 -12.44 -19.70
C ASN A 5 -8.38 -13.86 -20.27
N LYS A 6 -8.98 -14.09 -21.44
CA LYS A 6 -8.86 -15.37 -22.18
C LYS A 6 -7.42 -15.66 -22.60
N ARG A 7 -6.66 -14.64 -23.02
CA ARG A 7 -5.24 -14.77 -23.39
C ARG A 7 -4.37 -15.18 -22.19
N GLU A 8 -4.56 -14.58 -21.04
CA GLU A 8 -3.83 -14.95 -19.81
C GLU A 8 -4.18 -16.37 -19.34
N GLU A 9 -5.42 -16.79 -19.47
CA GLU A 9 -5.86 -18.14 -19.17
C GLU A 9 -5.19 -19.17 -20.11
N GLU A 10 -5.21 -18.95 -21.42
CA GLU A 10 -4.54 -19.80 -22.40
C GLU A 10 -3.02 -19.84 -22.18
N ALA A 11 -2.42 -18.71 -21.81
CA ALA A 11 -1.00 -18.63 -21.50
C ALA A 11 -0.65 -19.41 -20.23
N PHE A 12 -1.50 -19.36 -19.20
CA PHE A 12 -1.34 -20.16 -18.00
C PHE A 12 -1.47 -21.66 -18.28
N GLU A 13 -2.49 -22.06 -19.06
CA GLU A 13 -2.67 -23.47 -19.41
C GLU A 13 -1.46 -24.07 -20.16
N LYS A 14 -0.85 -23.27 -21.05
CA LYS A 14 0.32 -23.69 -21.84
C LYS A 14 1.61 -23.70 -21.04
N SER A 15 1.89 -22.67 -20.28
CA SER A 15 3.17 -22.48 -19.61
C SER A 15 3.20 -22.94 -18.16
N LYS A 16 2.04 -23.09 -17.51
CA LYS A 16 1.86 -23.30 -16.07
C LYS A 16 2.54 -22.22 -15.21
N ASN A 17 2.86 -21.07 -15.82
CA ASN A 17 3.44 -19.95 -15.10
C ASN A 17 2.37 -19.25 -14.27
N ILE A 18 2.53 -19.29 -12.95
CA ILE A 18 1.60 -18.73 -11.97
C ILE A 18 1.31 -17.23 -12.19
N ARG A 19 2.24 -16.50 -12.80
CA ARG A 19 2.06 -15.06 -13.09
C ARG A 19 0.89 -14.79 -14.03
N HIS A 20 0.63 -15.67 -14.99
CA HIS A 20 -0.53 -15.53 -15.87
C HIS A 20 -1.85 -15.71 -15.11
N LEU A 21 -1.88 -16.65 -14.16
CA LEU A 21 -3.03 -16.80 -13.27
C LEU A 21 -3.25 -15.54 -12.42
N HIS A 22 -2.18 -14.99 -11.84
CA HIS A 22 -2.29 -13.77 -11.04
C HIS A 22 -2.73 -12.56 -11.88
N ASN A 23 -2.24 -12.43 -13.13
CA ASN A 23 -2.69 -11.37 -14.05
C ASN A 23 -4.18 -11.54 -14.39
N LYS A 24 -4.63 -12.78 -14.67
CA LYS A 24 -6.04 -13.07 -14.90
C LYS A 24 -6.91 -12.62 -13.72
N ILE A 25 -6.53 -13.02 -12.49
CA ILE A 25 -7.26 -12.65 -11.28
C ILE A 25 -7.25 -11.13 -11.06
N LEU A 26 -6.15 -10.44 -11.36
CA LEU A 26 -6.08 -8.99 -11.27
C LEU A 26 -7.03 -8.30 -12.24
N MET A 27 -7.12 -8.78 -13.47
CA MET A 27 -8.09 -8.29 -14.45
C MET A 27 -9.53 -8.51 -13.99
N GLU A 28 -9.84 -9.69 -13.45
CA GLU A 28 -11.16 -10.00 -12.86
C GLU A 28 -11.49 -9.04 -11.71
N ALA A 29 -10.50 -8.73 -10.85
CA ALA A 29 -10.66 -7.84 -9.72
C ALA A 29 -11.01 -6.41 -10.17
N PHE A 30 -10.30 -5.86 -11.16
CA PHE A 30 -10.60 -4.53 -11.69
C PHE A 30 -11.95 -4.46 -12.42
N LEU A 31 -12.32 -5.50 -13.16
CA LEU A 31 -13.63 -5.57 -13.80
C LEU A 31 -14.76 -5.59 -12.75
N ALA A 32 -14.61 -6.40 -11.71
CA ALA A 32 -15.59 -6.46 -10.62
C ALA A 32 -15.73 -5.09 -9.93
N GLU A 33 -14.61 -4.39 -9.67
CA GLU A 33 -14.63 -3.05 -9.08
C GLU A 33 -15.35 -2.02 -9.97
N MET A 34 -15.10 -2.05 -11.29
CA MET A 34 -15.80 -1.17 -12.25
C MET A 34 -17.31 -1.40 -12.27
N ASP A 35 -17.74 -2.65 -12.02
CA ASP A 35 -19.15 -3.04 -11.95
C ASP A 35 -19.74 -2.88 -10.53
N GLY A 36 -19.02 -2.28 -9.59
CA GLY A 36 -19.43 -2.11 -8.20
C GLY A 36 -19.50 -3.42 -7.42
N GLN A 37 -18.83 -4.45 -7.92
CA GLN A 37 -18.75 -5.78 -7.30
C GLN A 37 -17.43 -5.97 -6.57
N THR A 38 -17.35 -7.00 -5.75
CA THR A 38 -16.12 -7.39 -5.06
C THR A 38 -15.42 -8.55 -5.78
N LEU A 39 -14.11 -8.65 -5.62
CA LEU A 39 -13.34 -9.80 -6.08
C LEU A 39 -13.94 -11.11 -5.53
N SER A 40 -14.05 -12.13 -6.38
CA SER A 40 -14.59 -13.43 -5.97
C SER A 40 -13.79 -14.02 -4.81
N LYS A 41 -14.48 -14.68 -3.87
CA LYS A 41 -13.82 -15.34 -2.72
C LYS A 41 -12.78 -16.37 -3.15
N ILE A 42 -13.00 -17.04 -4.28
CA ILE A 42 -12.07 -18.06 -4.83
C ILE A 42 -10.79 -17.37 -5.32
N SER A 43 -10.93 -16.37 -6.19
CA SER A 43 -9.79 -15.60 -6.73
C SER A 43 -8.99 -14.93 -5.62
N LYS A 44 -9.68 -14.32 -4.65
CA LYS A 44 -9.04 -13.71 -3.47
C LYS A 44 -8.23 -14.75 -2.70
N ARG A 45 -8.80 -15.92 -2.43
CA ARG A 45 -8.13 -17.01 -1.70
C ARG A 45 -6.90 -17.53 -2.43
N GLN A 46 -6.92 -17.60 -3.76
CA GLN A 46 -5.76 -18.02 -4.56
C GLN A 46 -4.57 -17.06 -4.36
N ILE A 47 -4.81 -15.75 -4.40
CA ILE A 47 -3.76 -14.73 -4.15
C ILE A 47 -3.24 -14.82 -2.71
N LEU A 48 -4.16 -14.91 -1.74
CA LEU A 48 -3.81 -15.01 -0.32
C LEU A 48 -2.93 -16.24 -0.06
N ASN A 49 -3.35 -17.42 -0.52
CA ASN A 49 -2.61 -18.67 -0.33
C ASN A 49 -1.21 -18.56 -0.94
N TYR A 50 -1.09 -18.09 -2.18
CA TYR A 50 0.21 -17.91 -2.81
C TYR A 50 1.14 -17.04 -1.96
N LEU A 51 0.67 -15.85 -1.55
CA LEU A 51 1.47 -14.91 -0.76
C LEU A 51 1.83 -15.47 0.64
N PHE A 52 0.96 -16.29 1.23
CA PHE A 52 1.25 -16.94 2.52
C PHE A 52 2.25 -18.09 2.38
N ASP A 53 2.18 -18.87 1.29
CA ASP A 53 2.98 -20.09 1.11
C ASP A 53 4.42 -19.78 0.67
N ILE A 54 4.64 -18.70 -0.10
CA ILE A 54 6.00 -18.30 -0.53
C ILE A 54 6.87 -17.99 0.69
N GLU A 55 8.04 -18.60 0.79
CA GLU A 55 8.95 -18.43 1.93
C GLU A 55 9.62 -17.05 1.93
N ASN A 56 10.05 -16.57 0.78
CA ASN A 56 10.81 -15.32 0.63
C ASN A 56 10.15 -14.41 -0.38
N TRP A 57 9.82 -13.18 0.04
CA TRP A 57 9.23 -12.19 -0.83
C TRP A 57 10.30 -11.40 -1.59
N GLY A 58 10.26 -11.48 -2.92
CA GLY A 58 10.97 -10.60 -3.83
C GLY A 58 10.11 -9.41 -4.27
N LEU A 59 10.59 -8.70 -5.28
CA LEU A 59 9.86 -7.57 -5.87
C LEU A 59 8.50 -7.99 -6.43
N TYR A 60 8.42 -9.17 -7.01
CA TYR A 60 7.18 -9.68 -7.60
C TYR A 60 6.07 -9.86 -6.55
N GLU A 61 6.38 -10.44 -5.41
CA GLU A 61 5.40 -10.67 -4.35
C GLU A 61 4.93 -9.33 -3.73
N ILE A 62 5.82 -8.36 -3.60
CA ILE A 62 5.46 -7.02 -3.11
C ILE A 62 4.57 -6.29 -4.11
N GLU A 63 4.91 -6.34 -5.41
CA GLU A 63 4.10 -5.75 -6.47
C GLU A 63 2.73 -6.45 -6.58
N LEU A 64 2.71 -7.78 -6.51
CA LEU A 64 1.48 -8.56 -6.50
C LEU A 64 0.59 -8.15 -5.32
N PHE A 65 1.14 -8.16 -4.11
CA PHE A 65 0.39 -7.72 -2.93
C PHE A 65 -0.11 -6.27 -3.09
N GLY A 66 0.75 -5.36 -3.59
CA GLY A 66 0.40 -3.97 -3.85
C GLY A 66 -0.83 -3.81 -4.74
N ASN A 67 -0.91 -4.60 -5.81
CA ASN A 67 -2.03 -4.59 -6.74
C ASN A 67 -3.36 -5.07 -6.11
N PHE A 68 -3.29 -5.89 -5.07
CA PHE A 68 -4.47 -6.46 -4.41
C PHE A 68 -4.85 -5.78 -3.10
N THR A 69 -4.08 -4.83 -2.58
CA THR A 69 -4.34 -4.15 -1.28
C THR A 69 -5.72 -3.50 -1.20
N ILE A 70 -6.25 -3.00 -2.32
CA ILE A 70 -7.59 -2.38 -2.38
C ILE A 70 -8.71 -3.39 -2.15
N PHE A 71 -8.51 -4.66 -2.52
CA PHE A 71 -9.48 -5.75 -2.38
C PHE A 71 -9.39 -6.49 -1.03
N PHE A 72 -8.35 -6.22 -0.23
CA PHE A 72 -8.15 -6.83 1.08
C PHE A 72 -8.75 -5.96 2.18
N SER A 73 -9.23 -6.59 3.24
CA SER A 73 -9.67 -5.86 4.45
C SER A 73 -8.47 -5.23 5.19
N PRO A 74 -8.69 -4.28 6.11
CA PRO A 74 -7.63 -3.75 6.97
C PRO A 74 -6.88 -4.85 7.73
N GLU A 75 -7.60 -5.88 8.22
CA GLU A 75 -7.03 -7.02 8.94
C GLU A 75 -6.12 -7.84 8.05
N GLU A 76 -6.55 -8.15 6.82
CA GLU A 76 -5.76 -8.88 5.84
C GLU A 76 -4.51 -8.09 5.44
N ASN A 77 -4.65 -6.80 5.15
CA ASN A 77 -3.52 -5.93 4.87
C ASN A 77 -2.52 -5.89 6.03
N HIS A 78 -2.99 -5.81 7.26
CA HIS A 78 -2.13 -5.82 8.46
C HIS A 78 -1.38 -7.15 8.62
N GLN A 79 -2.02 -8.29 8.36
CA GLN A 79 -1.33 -9.59 8.35
C GLN A 79 -0.19 -9.61 7.32
N PHE A 80 -0.40 -9.04 6.13
CA PHE A 80 0.65 -8.93 5.11
C PHE A 80 1.78 -7.97 5.49
N VAL A 81 1.51 -6.89 6.20
CA VAL A 81 2.55 -6.03 6.76
C VAL A 81 3.49 -6.85 7.68
N HIS A 82 2.94 -7.72 8.51
CA HIS A 82 3.74 -8.63 9.33
C HIS A 82 4.52 -9.67 8.49
N LEU A 83 3.92 -10.19 7.42
CA LEU A 83 4.60 -11.12 6.52
C LEU A 83 5.75 -10.47 5.77
N LEU A 84 5.58 -9.24 5.29
CA LEU A 84 6.65 -8.47 4.65
C LEU A 84 7.88 -8.37 5.55
N ARG A 85 7.68 -8.20 6.84
CA ARG A 85 8.75 -8.17 7.83
C ARG A 85 9.43 -9.53 8.01
N LYS A 86 8.65 -10.61 8.06
CA LYS A 86 9.14 -11.97 8.33
C LYS A 86 9.83 -12.60 7.12
N LYS A 87 9.31 -12.33 5.92
CA LYS A 87 9.72 -12.96 4.65
C LYS A 87 10.77 -12.15 3.88
N LYS A 88 11.54 -11.32 4.58
CA LYS A 88 12.66 -10.57 3.99
C LYS A 88 13.71 -11.54 3.44
N ASN A 89 14.17 -11.28 2.22
CA ASN A 89 15.28 -11.98 1.60
C ASN A 89 16.53 -11.08 1.51
N HIS A 90 17.60 -11.56 0.86
CA HIS A 90 18.83 -10.81 0.66
C HIS A 90 18.64 -9.52 -0.17
N PHE A 91 17.61 -9.43 -1.02
CA PHE A 91 17.26 -8.23 -1.79
C PHE A 91 16.53 -7.18 -0.96
N SER A 92 16.06 -7.50 0.24
CA SER A 92 15.32 -6.55 1.11
C SER A 92 16.15 -5.33 1.52
N SER A 93 17.46 -5.37 1.31
CA SER A 93 18.37 -4.26 1.53
C SER A 93 18.58 -3.38 0.28
N GLU A 94 18.13 -3.80 -0.88
CA GLU A 94 18.27 -3.05 -2.12
C GLU A 94 17.37 -1.81 -2.13
N ARG A 95 17.89 -0.72 -2.70
CA ARG A 95 17.18 0.55 -2.78
C ARG A 95 15.80 0.40 -3.42
N ARG A 96 15.72 -0.34 -4.55
CA ARG A 96 14.46 -0.56 -5.28
C ARG A 96 13.42 -1.30 -4.43
N TYR A 97 13.85 -2.32 -3.68
CA TYR A 97 12.96 -3.06 -2.78
C TYR A 97 12.38 -2.12 -1.71
N ILE A 98 13.23 -1.33 -1.05
CA ILE A 98 12.80 -0.39 -0.01
C ILE A 98 11.84 0.65 -0.58
N GLU A 99 12.10 1.18 -1.77
CA GLU A 99 11.24 2.16 -2.43
C GLU A 99 9.85 1.60 -2.72
N ILE A 100 9.75 0.42 -3.31
CA ILE A 100 8.47 -0.22 -3.64
C ILE A 100 7.72 -0.61 -2.36
N ALA A 101 8.40 -1.24 -1.41
CA ALA A 101 7.79 -1.65 -0.15
C ALA A 101 7.31 -0.46 0.69
N SER A 102 8.05 0.65 0.72
CA SER A 102 7.62 1.85 1.46
C SER A 102 6.41 2.52 0.82
N LYS A 103 6.34 2.60 -0.51
CA LYS A 103 5.16 3.11 -1.23
C LYS A 103 3.94 2.23 -0.97
N LEU A 104 4.11 0.92 -1.00
CA LEU A 104 3.06 -0.03 -0.66
C LEU A 104 2.53 0.19 0.77
N LEU A 105 3.43 0.25 1.76
CA LEU A 105 3.04 0.47 3.15
C LEU A 105 2.36 1.83 3.37
N LEU A 106 2.79 2.88 2.67
CA LEU A 106 2.13 4.19 2.70
C LEU A 106 0.71 4.14 2.14
N ASN A 107 0.46 3.37 1.07
CA ASN A 107 -0.88 3.17 0.53
C ASN A 107 -1.78 2.38 1.49
N ILE A 108 -1.23 1.35 2.15
CA ILE A 108 -1.96 0.60 3.18
C ILE A 108 -2.30 1.51 4.36
N LEU A 109 -1.36 2.33 4.81
CA LEU A 109 -1.56 3.30 5.91
C LEU A 109 -2.64 4.32 5.56
N LEU A 110 -2.64 4.86 4.33
CA LEU A 110 -3.69 5.76 3.86
C LEU A 110 -5.06 5.09 3.92
N LYS A 111 -5.17 3.85 3.41
CA LYS A 111 -6.42 3.07 3.47
C LYS A 111 -6.88 2.84 4.91
N ASP A 112 -5.95 2.49 5.80
CA ASP A 112 -6.22 2.29 7.23
C ASP A 112 -6.79 3.58 7.88
N ILE A 113 -6.19 4.71 7.59
CA ILE A 113 -6.64 6.04 8.04
C ILE A 113 -8.05 6.36 7.53
N LEU A 114 -8.30 6.13 6.22
CA LEU A 114 -9.60 6.41 5.61
C LEU A 114 -10.73 5.55 6.16
N LEU A 115 -10.43 4.31 6.53
CA LEU A 115 -11.39 3.37 7.11
C LEU A 115 -11.51 3.47 8.64
N GLY A 116 -10.71 4.34 9.28
CA GLY A 116 -10.69 4.49 10.73
C GLY A 116 -10.27 3.22 11.48
N SER A 117 -9.40 2.42 10.87
CA SER A 117 -8.98 1.16 11.46
C SER A 117 -7.92 1.38 12.56
N LYS A 118 -7.62 0.33 13.33
CA LYS A 118 -6.72 0.40 14.49
C LYS A 118 -5.24 0.10 14.19
N TYR A 119 -4.91 -0.19 12.93
CA TYR A 119 -3.58 -0.73 12.59
C TYR A 119 -2.56 0.34 12.18
N GLY A 120 -2.97 1.61 12.07
CA GLY A 120 -2.14 2.71 11.57
C GLY A 120 -0.80 2.86 12.26
N ASP A 121 -0.72 2.67 13.59
CA ASP A 121 0.56 2.77 14.32
C ASP A 121 1.53 1.64 13.98
N ASP A 122 1.04 0.42 13.86
CA ASP A 122 1.88 -0.73 13.54
C ASP A 122 2.43 -0.61 12.12
N ILE A 123 1.58 -0.16 11.18
CA ILE A 123 1.97 0.09 9.80
C ILE A 123 3.02 1.23 9.75
N LEU A 124 2.77 2.34 10.44
CA LEU A 124 3.70 3.46 10.52
C LEU A 124 5.05 3.04 11.07
N LYS A 125 5.08 2.23 12.13
CA LYS A 125 6.30 1.69 12.73
C LYS A 125 7.10 0.85 11.73
N GLU A 126 6.45 0.03 10.92
CA GLU A 126 7.13 -0.74 9.86
C GLU A 126 7.71 0.18 8.77
N ILE A 127 6.98 1.24 8.37
CA ILE A 127 7.49 2.24 7.44
C ILE A 127 8.74 2.92 8.02
N GLU A 128 8.67 3.40 9.27
CA GLU A 128 9.79 4.06 9.94
C GLU A 128 11.02 3.13 10.05
N GLN A 129 10.82 1.84 10.30
CA GLN A 129 11.91 0.85 10.33
C GLN A 129 12.52 0.61 8.96
N LEU A 130 11.70 0.52 7.92
CA LEU A 130 12.14 0.30 6.55
C LEU A 130 12.96 1.50 6.05
N LEU A 131 12.56 2.72 6.43
CA LEU A 131 13.15 3.98 5.99
C LEU A 131 14.27 4.52 6.91
N LYS A 132 14.81 3.73 7.84
CA LYS A 132 15.92 4.16 8.72
C LYS A 132 17.20 4.58 7.97
N ARG A 133 17.39 4.11 6.75
CA ARG A 133 18.53 4.40 5.89
C ARG A 133 18.50 5.83 5.36
N GLU A 134 19.63 6.33 4.90
CA GLU A 134 19.74 7.59 4.19
C GLU A 134 18.97 7.57 2.87
N GLY A 135 18.53 8.73 2.44
CA GLY A 135 17.64 8.87 1.27
C GLY A 135 16.17 8.68 1.62
N PHE A 136 15.35 8.38 0.63
CA PHE A 136 13.90 8.18 0.75
C PHE A 136 13.17 9.36 1.42
N TYR A 137 13.61 10.59 1.14
CA TYR A 137 13.10 11.78 1.83
C TYR A 137 11.62 12.01 1.56
N ALA A 138 11.16 11.75 0.34
CA ALA A 138 9.75 11.89 -0.02
C ALA A 138 8.87 10.89 0.75
N GLU A 139 9.32 9.63 0.88
CA GLU A 139 8.63 8.60 1.64
C GLU A 139 8.62 8.92 3.15
N LYS A 140 9.75 9.39 3.68
CA LYS A 140 9.84 9.85 5.08
C LYS A 140 8.89 11.00 5.37
N MET A 141 8.82 11.99 4.47
CA MET A 141 7.88 13.11 4.62
C MET A 141 6.44 12.67 4.48
N SER A 142 6.14 11.70 3.61
CA SER A 142 4.82 11.09 3.51
C SER A 142 4.43 10.36 4.79
N ALA A 143 5.35 9.59 5.37
CA ALA A 143 5.13 8.91 6.64
C ALA A 143 4.88 9.90 7.79
N GLN A 144 5.64 11.01 7.84
CA GLN A 144 5.41 12.09 8.82
C GLN A 144 4.06 12.77 8.64
N PHE A 145 3.62 12.98 7.40
CA PHE A 145 2.29 13.52 7.12
C PHE A 145 1.20 12.60 7.69
N PHE A 146 1.23 11.31 7.37
CA PHE A 146 0.23 10.37 7.89
C PHE A 146 0.30 10.19 9.41
N LYS A 147 1.49 10.28 10.00
CA LYS A 147 1.64 10.36 11.47
C LYS A 147 0.88 11.56 12.05
N GLY A 148 1.00 12.72 11.42
CA GLY A 148 0.26 13.92 11.79
C GLY A 148 -1.26 13.72 11.69
N ILE A 149 -1.75 13.06 10.64
CA ILE A 149 -3.18 12.71 10.50
C ILE A 149 -3.65 11.79 11.63
N LEU A 150 -2.91 10.72 11.94
CA LEU A 150 -3.23 9.83 13.06
C LEU A 150 -3.27 10.58 14.41
N MET A 151 -2.39 11.55 14.63
CA MET A 151 -2.42 12.42 15.81
C MET A 151 -3.69 13.26 15.86
N ILE A 152 -4.12 13.86 14.74
CA ILE A 152 -5.35 14.63 14.62
C ILE A 152 -6.57 13.77 14.97
N GLN A 153 -6.64 12.55 14.42
CA GLN A 153 -7.72 11.59 14.70
C GLN A 153 -7.81 11.21 16.19
N ARG A 154 -6.68 11.31 16.94
CA ARG A 154 -6.59 11.07 18.40
C ARG A 154 -6.70 12.33 19.26
N ASN A 155 -7.29 13.37 18.72
CA ASN A 155 -7.46 14.66 19.42
C ASN A 155 -6.17 15.43 19.76
N GLN A 156 -5.02 15.04 19.17
CA GLN A 156 -3.75 15.79 19.26
C GLN A 156 -3.64 16.77 18.08
N LYS A 157 -4.69 17.59 17.90
CA LYS A 157 -4.89 18.41 16.70
C LYS A 157 -3.70 19.32 16.40
N LYS A 158 -3.25 20.11 17.40
CA LYS A 158 -2.21 21.13 17.24
C LYS A 158 -0.87 20.56 16.76
N ASP A 159 -0.42 19.45 17.38
CA ASP A 159 0.85 18.84 17.04
C ASP A 159 0.76 18.07 15.71
N GLY A 160 -0.36 17.40 15.46
CA GLY A 160 -0.63 16.73 14.20
C GLY A 160 -0.66 17.70 13.02
N GLU A 161 -1.33 18.82 13.15
CA GLU A 161 -1.39 19.89 12.14
C GLU A 161 0.00 20.47 11.84
N LYS A 162 0.80 20.71 12.88
CA LYS A 162 2.19 21.19 12.74
C LYS A 162 3.03 20.19 11.94
N LEU A 163 2.89 18.91 12.23
CA LEU A 163 3.64 17.85 11.54
C LEU A 163 3.20 17.72 10.07
N CYS A 164 1.89 17.76 9.79
CA CYS A 164 1.35 17.76 8.44
C CYS A 164 1.84 18.95 7.62
N ASN A 165 1.77 20.16 8.18
CA ASN A 165 2.20 21.39 7.48
C ASN A 165 3.69 21.36 7.16
N LYS A 166 4.54 20.83 8.05
CA LYS A 166 5.98 20.64 7.78
C LYS A 166 6.20 19.71 6.59
N SER A 167 5.46 18.62 6.51
CA SER A 167 5.55 17.67 5.39
C SER A 167 5.05 18.27 4.08
N ILE A 168 3.95 19.03 4.12
CA ILE A 168 3.41 19.74 2.96
C ILE A 168 4.42 20.77 2.44
N GLN A 169 5.05 21.55 3.34
CA GLN A 169 6.05 22.54 2.96
C GLN A 169 7.25 21.90 2.27
N PHE A 170 7.73 20.76 2.77
CA PHE A 170 8.78 19.99 2.11
C PHE A 170 8.46 19.70 0.64
N PHE A 171 7.25 19.24 0.34
CA PHE A 171 6.88 18.95 -1.06
C PHE A 171 6.86 20.21 -1.95
N TYR A 172 6.46 21.36 -1.41
CA TYR A 172 6.55 22.62 -2.15
C TYR A 172 7.98 23.08 -2.36
N ASP A 173 8.84 22.96 -1.36
CA ASP A 173 10.27 23.35 -1.43
C ASP A 173 11.06 22.52 -2.45
N PHE A 174 10.60 21.28 -2.71
CA PHE A 174 11.17 20.37 -3.71
C PHE A 174 10.38 20.33 -5.03
N GLU A 175 9.54 21.33 -5.28
CA GLU A 175 8.74 21.47 -6.50
C GLU A 175 7.73 20.33 -6.78
N GLU A 176 7.50 19.46 -5.81
CA GLU A 176 6.48 18.40 -5.83
C GLU A 176 5.07 18.98 -5.56
N ASN A 177 4.73 20.03 -6.32
CA ASN A 177 3.53 20.85 -6.10
C ASN A 177 2.22 20.05 -6.12
N HIS A 178 2.14 19.02 -6.98
CA HIS A 178 0.94 18.19 -7.05
C HIS A 178 0.71 17.44 -5.73
N LYS A 179 1.75 16.83 -5.20
CA LYS A 179 1.69 16.09 -3.93
C LYS A 179 1.43 17.01 -2.74
N GLY A 180 2.07 18.18 -2.73
CA GLY A 180 1.81 19.22 -1.73
C GLY A 180 0.35 19.65 -1.71
N LYS A 181 -0.28 19.86 -2.89
CA LYS A 181 -1.71 20.19 -3.01
C LYS A 181 -2.61 19.07 -2.51
N LEU A 182 -2.35 17.82 -2.91
CA LEU A 182 -3.13 16.65 -2.46
C LEU A 182 -3.10 16.51 -0.94
N TYR A 183 -1.92 16.66 -0.33
CA TYR A 183 -1.78 16.56 1.13
C TYR A 183 -2.46 17.71 1.85
N ARG A 184 -2.42 18.92 1.30
CA ARG A 184 -3.14 20.06 1.87
C ARG A 184 -4.65 19.86 1.84
N GLN A 185 -5.18 19.39 0.71
CA GLN A 185 -6.60 19.06 0.60
C GLN A 185 -6.99 17.99 1.61
N PHE A 186 -6.25 16.88 1.67
CA PHE A 186 -6.51 15.79 2.60
C PHE A 186 -6.49 16.26 4.07
N LEU A 187 -5.52 17.09 4.45
CA LEU A 187 -5.47 17.69 5.80
C LEU A 187 -6.72 18.51 6.09
N SER A 188 -7.15 19.36 5.14
CA SER A 188 -8.35 20.18 5.29
C SER A 188 -9.59 19.31 5.50
N GLU A 189 -9.75 18.23 4.74
CA GLU A 189 -10.84 17.27 4.91
C GLU A 189 -10.84 16.65 6.30
N GLN A 190 -9.67 16.17 6.78
CA GLN A 190 -9.55 15.57 8.12
C GLN A 190 -9.80 16.54 9.27
N LEU A 191 -9.56 17.84 9.08
CA LEU A 191 -9.84 18.85 10.08
C LEU A 191 -11.32 19.25 10.14
N ASN A 192 -12.05 19.07 9.04
CA ASN A 192 -13.47 19.43 8.91
C ASN A 192 -14.41 18.25 9.25
N HIS A 193 -13.94 17.01 9.21
CA HIS A 193 -14.69 15.84 9.67
C HIS A 193 -14.72 15.80 11.20
N LYS A 194 -15.75 16.45 11.79
CA LYS A 194 -16.18 16.30 13.20
C LYS A 194 -17.66 15.95 13.27
#